data_a65c3409dec4cdb08ec40de493ebe507
#
_entry.id   a65c3409dec4cdb08ec40de493ebe507
#
_cell.length_a   1.000
_cell.length_b   1.000
_cell.length_c   1.000
_cell.angle_alpha   90.00
_cell.angle_beta   90.00
_cell.angle_gamma   90.00
#
_symmetry.space_group_name_H-M   'P 1'
#
loop_
_entity.id
_entity.type
_entity.pdbx_description
1 polymer ?
#
loop_
_entity_poly.entity_id
_entity_poly.type
_entity_poly.pdbx_seq_one_letter_code
_entity_poly.pdbx_strand_id
1 'polypeptide(L)'
;MPVLLILRMQKEKIGLDIDGTLADFHTVFLKVYNELHKSNYTPDDICDYKPESWRIPMSTPEFLDMHGQIWSNMWEEIKPTIGKETLDSLAETHEVEVITQRPIEQSEYIVKWLKKNFDDGDIKVTCVPTIDKKLNYGYKTIFDDANTLAEEIIKRGNNSPVTLYLITQPWNSHHKYERDGKIIRVNDLNSGIEELLKGEERRVSY
;
A
#
# COMPACT_ATOMS: atom_id res chain seq x y z
N MET A 1 31.70 2.62 -36.68
CA MET A 1 31.39 2.21 -35.30
C MET A 1 29.88 2.05 -35.17
N PRO A 2 29.33 0.87 -34.91
CA PRO A 2 27.88 0.76 -34.68
C PRO A 2 27.54 1.38 -33.36
N VAL A 3 26.64 2.38 -33.39
CA VAL A 3 26.01 2.94 -32.18
C VAL A 3 25.08 1.85 -31.64
N LEU A 4 25.48 1.22 -30.55
CA LEU A 4 24.66 0.25 -29.85
C LEU A 4 23.48 1.06 -29.23
N LEU A 5 22.35 1.03 -29.89
CA LEU A 5 21.09 1.61 -29.38
C LEU A 5 20.65 0.68 -28.24
N ILE A 6 21.09 0.96 -27.01
CA ILE A 6 20.55 0.31 -25.82
C ILE A 6 19.13 0.81 -25.69
N LEU A 7 18.18 0.04 -26.22
CA LEU A 7 16.76 0.20 -25.89
C LEU A 7 16.64 0.01 -24.37
N ARG A 8 16.59 1.11 -23.61
CA ARG A 8 16.16 1.07 -22.22
C ARG A 8 14.73 0.54 -22.25
N MET A 9 14.56 -0.72 -21.91
CA MET A 9 13.22 -1.24 -21.65
C MET A 9 12.59 -0.34 -20.59
N GLN A 10 11.41 0.17 -20.89
CA GLN A 10 10.67 1.00 -19.93
C GLN A 10 10.33 0.12 -18.72
N LYS A 11 10.74 0.54 -17.53
CA LYS A 11 10.41 -0.18 -16.31
C LYS A 11 8.89 -0.28 -16.16
N GLU A 12 8.41 -1.43 -15.72
CA GLU A 12 6.99 -1.58 -15.37
C GLU A 12 6.68 -0.76 -14.13
N LYS A 13 5.48 -0.17 -14.11
CA LYS A 13 5.05 0.72 -13.06
C LYS A 13 4.36 -0.03 -11.94
N ILE A 14 4.84 0.16 -10.71
CA ILE A 14 4.29 -0.43 -9.48
C ILE A 14 3.73 0.65 -8.59
N GLY A 15 2.51 0.42 -8.07
CA GLY A 15 1.89 1.23 -7.04
C GLY A 15 2.02 0.59 -5.66
N LEU A 16 2.48 1.34 -4.67
CA LEU A 16 2.46 0.95 -3.26
C LEU A 16 1.43 1.79 -2.53
N ASP A 17 0.48 1.17 -1.84
CA ASP A 17 -0.34 1.91 -0.87
C ASP A 17 0.50 2.31 0.34
N ILE A 18 0.03 3.27 1.11
CA ILE A 18 0.79 3.78 2.26
C ILE A 18 0.32 3.16 3.58
N ASP A 19 -0.93 3.35 3.99
CA ASP A 19 -1.40 2.97 5.31
C ASP A 19 -1.72 1.46 5.39
N GLY A 20 -1.10 0.75 6.32
CA GLY A 20 -1.26 -0.70 6.45
C GLY A 20 -0.49 -1.51 5.41
N THR A 21 0.15 -0.86 4.44
CA THR A 21 0.99 -1.49 3.41
C THR A 21 2.46 -1.09 3.58
N LEU A 22 2.85 0.13 3.19
CA LEU A 22 4.23 0.60 3.31
C LEU A 22 4.53 1.20 4.70
N ALA A 23 3.52 1.80 5.33
CA ALA A 23 3.58 2.45 6.63
C ALA A 23 2.70 1.72 7.67
N ASP A 24 3.27 1.39 8.82
CA ASP A 24 2.55 0.81 9.96
C ASP A 24 1.76 1.90 10.71
N PHE A 25 0.77 2.44 10.01
CA PHE A 25 -0.10 3.49 10.53
C PHE A 25 -0.95 3.01 11.72
N HIS A 26 -1.50 1.79 11.63
CA HIS A 26 -2.48 1.30 12.60
C HIS A 26 -1.90 1.10 14.00
N THR A 27 -0.63 0.80 14.13
CA THR A 27 0.06 0.75 15.44
C THR A 27 0.06 2.11 16.12
N VAL A 28 0.35 3.18 15.40
CA VAL A 28 0.32 4.55 15.96
C VAL A 28 -1.11 5.00 16.24
N PHE A 29 -2.05 4.70 15.34
CA PHE A 29 -3.46 4.96 15.52
C PHE A 29 -4.00 4.32 16.82
N LEU A 30 -3.76 3.03 17.03
CA LEU A 30 -4.20 2.31 18.22
C LEU A 30 -3.56 2.86 19.51
N LYS A 31 -2.27 3.22 19.46
CA LYS A 31 -1.59 3.86 20.58
C LYS A 31 -2.31 5.16 20.98
N VAL A 32 -2.52 6.05 20.01
CA VAL A 32 -3.19 7.34 20.24
C VAL A 32 -4.62 7.16 20.73
N TYR A 33 -5.39 6.28 20.09
CA TYR A 33 -6.76 6.00 20.46
C TYR A 33 -6.85 5.46 21.90
N ASN A 34 -6.03 4.47 22.22
CA ASN A 34 -6.02 3.83 23.55
C ASN A 34 -5.62 4.81 24.66
N GLU A 35 -4.63 5.69 24.40
CA GLU A 35 -4.23 6.73 25.35
C GLU A 35 -5.37 7.73 25.59
N LEU A 36 -6.03 8.19 24.52
CA LEU A 36 -7.11 9.15 24.60
C LEU A 36 -8.35 8.62 25.34
N HIS A 37 -8.73 7.36 25.06
CA HIS A 37 -9.95 6.75 25.59
C HIS A 37 -9.71 5.83 26.78
N LYS A 38 -8.46 5.71 27.27
CA LYS A 38 -8.07 4.81 28.37
C LYS A 38 -8.52 3.36 28.10
N SER A 39 -8.34 2.92 26.88
CA SER A 39 -8.71 1.60 26.36
C SER A 39 -7.46 0.74 26.06
N ASN A 40 -7.66 -0.47 25.56
CA ASN A 40 -6.59 -1.40 25.25
C ASN A 40 -6.87 -2.22 23.98
N TYR A 41 -7.44 -1.59 22.97
CA TYR A 41 -7.70 -2.20 21.68
C TYR A 41 -6.41 -2.62 20.98
N THR A 42 -6.53 -3.68 20.20
CA THR A 42 -5.43 -4.34 19.47
C THR A 42 -5.73 -4.33 17.97
N PRO A 43 -4.78 -4.67 17.09
CA PRO A 43 -5.04 -4.79 15.65
C PRO A 43 -6.21 -5.73 15.30
N ASP A 44 -6.46 -6.76 16.12
CA ASP A 44 -7.57 -7.70 15.90
C ASP A 44 -8.95 -7.06 16.11
N ASP A 45 -9.01 -5.89 16.74
CA ASP A 45 -10.24 -5.14 16.92
C ASP A 45 -10.60 -4.29 15.68
N ILE A 46 -9.65 -4.12 14.76
CA ILE A 46 -9.84 -3.57 13.40
C ILE A 46 -10.23 -4.75 12.50
N CYS A 47 -11.48 -5.18 12.57
CA CYS A 47 -11.94 -6.43 11.95
C CYS A 47 -12.61 -6.26 10.57
N ASP A 48 -12.67 -5.05 10.04
CA ASP A 48 -13.24 -4.70 8.74
C ASP A 48 -12.52 -3.46 8.18
N TYR A 49 -12.72 -3.17 6.89
CA TYR A 49 -12.21 -1.95 6.26
C TYR A 49 -12.95 -0.70 6.71
N LYS A 50 -14.22 -0.83 7.11
CA LYS A 50 -15.06 0.29 7.55
C LYS A 50 -14.97 0.48 9.06
N PRO A 51 -14.61 1.69 9.55
CA PRO A 51 -14.50 1.97 10.98
C PRO A 51 -15.76 1.62 11.79
N GLU A 52 -16.94 1.81 11.22
CA GLU A 52 -18.21 1.50 11.91
C GLU A 52 -18.41 0.00 12.18
N SER A 53 -17.64 -0.86 11.50
CA SER A 53 -17.67 -2.32 11.69
C SER A 53 -16.60 -2.81 12.66
N TRP A 54 -15.74 -1.92 13.17
CA TRP A 54 -14.70 -2.28 14.11
C TRP A 54 -15.28 -2.59 15.50
N ARG A 55 -14.55 -3.33 16.30
CA ARG A 55 -14.86 -3.45 17.73
C ARG A 55 -14.51 -2.19 18.50
N ILE A 56 -13.80 -1.28 17.90
CA ILE A 56 -13.48 0.05 18.40
C ILE A 56 -14.68 0.97 18.12
N PRO A 57 -15.31 1.61 19.12
CA PRO A 57 -16.45 2.49 18.91
C PRO A 57 -16.00 3.78 18.24
N MET A 58 -16.03 3.81 16.91
CA MET A 58 -15.55 4.91 16.07
C MET A 58 -16.40 5.02 14.81
N SER A 59 -16.72 6.24 14.41
CA SER A 59 -17.34 6.55 13.13
C SER A 59 -16.26 6.85 12.07
N THR A 60 -16.62 6.72 10.79
CA THR A 60 -15.74 7.11 9.68
C THR A 60 -15.25 8.56 9.77
N PRO A 61 -16.08 9.59 10.08
CA PRO A 61 -15.58 10.95 10.26
C PRO A 61 -14.55 11.10 11.38
N GLU A 62 -14.75 10.46 12.53
CA GLU A 62 -13.79 10.48 13.65
C GLU A 62 -12.47 9.81 13.28
N PHE A 63 -12.55 8.67 12.58
CA PHE A 63 -11.36 8.01 12.05
C PHE A 63 -10.58 8.91 11.10
N LEU A 64 -11.26 9.53 10.12
CA LEU A 64 -10.61 10.39 9.13
C LEU A 64 -9.96 11.63 9.77
N ASP A 65 -10.59 12.22 10.80
CA ASP A 65 -10.01 13.32 11.55
C ASP A 65 -8.76 12.89 12.31
N MET A 66 -8.84 11.82 13.10
CA MET A 66 -7.69 11.28 13.85
C MET A 66 -6.56 10.84 12.90
N HIS A 67 -6.90 10.20 11.80
CA HIS A 67 -5.96 9.79 10.77
C HIS A 67 -5.20 10.99 10.18
N GLY A 68 -5.91 12.07 9.86
CA GLY A 68 -5.30 13.32 9.41
C GLY A 68 -4.38 13.94 10.47
N GLN A 69 -4.81 13.97 11.73
CA GLN A 69 -4.02 14.50 12.84
C GLN A 69 -2.74 13.70 13.10
N ILE A 70 -2.80 12.37 13.05
CA ILE A 70 -1.62 11.51 13.22
C ILE A 70 -0.60 11.80 12.12
N TRP A 71 -1.02 11.84 10.86
CA TRP A 71 -0.10 12.15 9.77
C TRP A 71 0.45 13.57 9.81
N SER A 72 -0.31 14.56 10.21
CA SER A 72 0.19 15.95 10.29
C SER A 72 1.12 16.20 11.47
N ASN A 73 0.91 15.51 12.61
CA ASN A 73 1.59 15.83 13.85
C ASN A 73 2.52 14.73 14.36
N MET A 74 2.35 13.48 13.90
CA MET A 74 3.04 12.30 14.44
C MET A 74 3.63 11.40 13.35
N TRP A 75 3.71 11.85 12.11
CA TRP A 75 4.23 11.05 10.98
C TRP A 75 5.61 10.44 11.26
N GLU A 76 6.41 11.06 12.12
CA GLU A 76 7.72 10.56 12.51
C GLU A 76 7.69 9.29 13.38
N GLU A 77 6.57 9.01 14.03
CA GLU A 77 6.37 7.82 14.86
C GLU A 77 5.95 6.60 14.01
N ILE A 78 5.39 6.84 12.83
CA ILE A 78 4.95 5.78 11.92
C ILE A 78 6.18 5.06 11.37
N LYS A 79 6.27 3.75 11.61
CA LYS A 79 7.37 2.93 11.12
C LYS A 79 7.12 2.41 9.71
N PRO A 80 8.15 2.25 8.88
CA PRO A 80 8.02 1.50 7.63
C PRO A 80 7.84 0.02 7.92
N THR A 81 7.10 -0.68 7.05
CA THR A 81 6.88 -2.14 7.11
C THR A 81 8.01 -2.93 6.44
N ILE A 82 8.81 -2.27 5.61
CA ILE A 82 10.00 -2.84 4.94
C ILE A 82 11.23 -1.96 5.16
N GLY A 83 12.42 -2.54 4.99
CA GLY A 83 13.67 -1.81 5.00
C GLY A 83 13.93 -1.07 3.67
N LYS A 84 14.88 -0.12 3.73
CA LYS A 84 15.33 0.62 2.54
C LYS A 84 15.85 -0.31 1.44
N GLU A 85 16.60 -1.33 1.82
CA GLU A 85 17.21 -2.28 0.88
C GLU A 85 16.16 -3.03 0.03
N THR A 86 15.01 -3.36 0.64
CA THR A 86 13.89 -4.00 -0.07
C THR A 86 13.27 -3.05 -1.09
N LEU A 87 13.06 -1.79 -0.70
CA LEU A 87 12.52 -0.77 -1.61
C LEU A 87 13.48 -0.46 -2.75
N ASP A 88 14.78 -0.34 -2.46
CA ASP A 88 15.83 -0.11 -3.46
C ASP A 88 15.87 -1.26 -4.48
N SER A 89 15.82 -2.52 -4.03
CA SER A 89 15.79 -3.70 -4.90
C SER A 89 14.59 -3.69 -5.85
N LEU A 90 13.41 -3.27 -5.38
CA LEU A 90 12.24 -3.10 -6.21
C LEU A 90 12.43 -1.97 -7.23
N ALA A 91 13.01 -0.85 -6.81
CA ALA A 91 13.25 0.32 -7.65
C ALA A 91 14.36 0.11 -8.70
N GLU A 92 15.26 -0.87 -8.52
CA GLU A 92 16.26 -1.24 -9.54
C GLU A 92 15.59 -1.74 -10.85
N THR A 93 14.50 -2.48 -10.73
CA THR A 93 13.82 -3.13 -11.86
C THR A 93 12.52 -2.45 -12.25
N HIS A 94 11.88 -1.71 -11.36
CA HIS A 94 10.56 -1.10 -11.55
C HIS A 94 10.55 0.41 -11.34
N GLU A 95 9.53 1.07 -11.92
CA GLU A 95 9.15 2.44 -11.57
C GLU A 95 8.18 2.37 -10.39
N VAL A 96 8.66 2.73 -9.19
CA VAL A 96 7.88 2.65 -7.95
C VAL A 96 7.24 3.99 -7.64
N GLU A 97 5.94 3.98 -7.37
CA GLU A 97 5.18 5.15 -6.92
C GLU A 97 4.33 4.78 -5.69
N VAL A 98 4.11 5.74 -4.81
CA VAL A 98 3.08 5.63 -3.78
C VAL A 98 1.74 6.06 -4.37
N ILE A 99 0.70 5.24 -4.18
CA ILE A 99 -0.67 5.56 -4.60
C ILE A 99 -1.65 5.34 -3.44
N THR A 100 -2.31 6.38 -3.00
CA THR A 100 -3.13 6.36 -1.79
C THR A 100 -4.46 7.10 -1.96
N GLN A 101 -5.48 6.67 -1.21
CA GLN A 101 -6.79 7.36 -1.14
C GLN A 101 -6.77 8.45 -0.06
N ARG A 102 -5.74 9.28 -0.04
CA ARG A 102 -5.62 10.40 0.92
C ARG A 102 -5.92 11.74 0.26
N PRO A 103 -6.37 12.72 1.05
CA PRO A 103 -6.42 14.10 0.58
C PRO A 103 -5.05 14.58 0.11
N ILE A 104 -5.01 15.33 -0.99
CA ILE A 104 -3.76 15.81 -1.59
C ILE A 104 -2.95 16.68 -0.63
N GLU A 105 -3.62 17.38 0.29
CA GLU A 105 -3.02 18.23 1.30
C GLU A 105 -2.14 17.45 2.29
N GLN A 106 -2.35 16.13 2.38
CA GLN A 106 -1.54 15.25 3.25
C GLN A 106 -0.31 14.68 2.53
N SER A 107 -0.19 14.85 1.22
CA SER A 107 0.92 14.29 0.44
C SER A 107 2.29 14.78 0.91
N GLU A 108 2.39 16.03 1.40
CA GLU A 108 3.66 16.57 1.91
C GLU A 108 4.21 15.78 3.12
N TYR A 109 3.35 15.26 3.98
CA TYR A 109 3.76 14.45 5.13
C TYR A 109 4.25 13.07 4.69
N ILE A 110 3.60 12.48 3.67
CA ILE A 110 4.05 11.22 3.06
C ILE A 110 5.44 11.41 2.45
N VAL A 111 5.68 12.49 1.71
CA VAL A 111 6.99 12.79 1.11
C VAL A 111 8.06 12.97 2.20
N LYS A 112 7.75 13.70 3.28
CA LYS A 112 8.67 13.85 4.43
C LYS A 112 8.97 12.49 5.08
N TRP A 113 7.94 11.64 5.21
CA TRP A 113 8.07 10.31 5.77
C TRP A 113 8.93 9.38 4.90
N LEU A 114 8.71 9.39 3.57
CA LEU A 114 9.53 8.64 2.60
C LEU A 114 11.00 9.07 2.69
N LYS A 115 11.25 10.38 2.69
CA LYS A 115 12.61 10.92 2.80
C LYS A 115 13.30 10.50 4.10
N LYS A 116 12.58 10.51 5.23
CA LYS A 116 13.12 10.10 6.52
C LYS A 116 13.49 8.62 6.58
N ASN A 117 12.63 7.75 6.02
CA ASN A 117 12.75 6.30 6.22
C ASN A 117 13.54 5.60 5.10
N PHE A 118 13.58 6.19 3.89
CA PHE A 118 14.19 5.56 2.71
C PHE A 118 15.25 6.43 2.02
N ASP A 119 15.55 7.62 2.55
CA ASP A 119 16.40 8.65 1.90
C ASP A 119 15.89 9.06 0.50
N ASP A 120 14.64 8.76 0.19
CA ASP A 120 14.04 8.94 -1.13
C ASP A 120 12.85 9.91 -1.04
N GLY A 121 13.10 11.16 -1.38
CA GLY A 121 12.05 12.18 -1.56
C GLY A 121 11.53 12.27 -3.00
N ASP A 122 12.10 11.49 -3.93
CA ASP A 122 11.79 11.55 -5.36
C ASP A 122 10.71 10.53 -5.75
N ILE A 123 10.37 9.56 -4.85
CA ILE A 123 9.25 8.66 -5.06
C ILE A 123 7.98 9.49 -5.21
N LYS A 124 7.36 9.38 -6.38
CA LYS A 124 6.13 10.11 -6.66
C LYS A 124 4.98 9.62 -5.78
N VAL A 125 4.26 10.58 -5.19
CA VAL A 125 3.05 10.32 -4.40
C VAL A 125 1.83 10.75 -5.20
N THR A 126 0.93 9.82 -5.46
CA THR A 126 -0.33 10.03 -6.18
C THR A 126 -1.50 9.83 -5.24
N CYS A 127 -2.22 10.93 -4.94
CA CYS A 127 -3.45 10.89 -4.17
C CYS A 127 -4.65 10.70 -5.10
N VAL A 128 -5.53 9.74 -4.77
CA VAL A 128 -6.73 9.45 -5.57
C VAL A 128 -8.00 9.68 -4.75
N PRO A 129 -9.10 10.16 -5.37
CA PRO A 129 -10.31 10.50 -4.64
C PRO A 129 -11.08 9.26 -4.14
N THR A 130 -10.95 8.13 -4.82
CA THR A 130 -11.61 6.86 -4.49
C THR A 130 -10.72 5.69 -4.81
N ILE A 131 -10.91 4.56 -4.11
CA ILE A 131 -10.05 3.38 -4.22
C ILE A 131 -10.00 2.81 -5.64
N ASP A 132 -11.13 2.80 -6.35
CA ASP A 132 -11.25 2.30 -7.74
C ASP A 132 -10.38 3.08 -8.73
N LYS A 133 -10.06 4.33 -8.42
CA LYS A 133 -9.21 5.18 -9.27
C LYS A 133 -7.77 4.71 -9.29
N LYS A 134 -7.30 4.00 -8.26
CA LYS A 134 -5.96 3.38 -8.27
C LYS A 134 -5.74 2.54 -9.54
N LEU A 135 -6.79 1.88 -10.05
CA LEU A 135 -6.73 1.02 -11.23
C LEU A 135 -6.58 1.78 -12.58
N ASN A 136 -6.59 3.10 -12.58
CA ASN A 136 -6.59 3.92 -13.80
C ASN A 136 -5.24 4.63 -14.07
N TYR A 137 -4.20 4.41 -13.25
CA TYR A 137 -2.93 5.14 -13.35
C TYR A 137 -1.82 4.38 -14.09
N GLY A 138 -2.18 3.26 -14.74
CA GLY A 138 -1.25 2.51 -15.59
C GLY A 138 -0.31 1.57 -14.83
N TYR A 139 -0.56 1.30 -13.55
CA TYR A 139 0.18 0.30 -12.81
C TYR A 139 -0.08 -1.10 -13.37
N LYS A 140 0.96 -1.92 -13.43
CA LYS A 140 0.85 -3.36 -13.71
C LYS A 140 0.61 -4.14 -12.44
N THR A 141 1.24 -3.68 -11.37
CA THR A 141 1.16 -4.29 -10.04
C THR A 141 0.84 -3.21 -9.02
N ILE A 142 -0.05 -3.53 -8.08
CA ILE A 142 -0.32 -2.71 -6.90
C ILE A 142 -0.17 -3.60 -5.67
N PHE A 143 0.51 -3.09 -4.65
CA PHE A 143 0.52 -3.66 -3.30
C PHE A 143 -0.40 -2.81 -2.43
N ASP A 144 -1.38 -3.46 -1.80
CA ASP A 144 -2.44 -2.77 -1.05
C ASP A 144 -3.07 -3.73 -0.03
N ASP A 145 -3.63 -3.21 1.04
CA ASP A 145 -4.32 -3.99 2.06
C ASP A 145 -5.85 -3.87 1.98
N ALA A 146 -6.36 -3.01 1.08
CA ALA A 146 -7.78 -2.74 0.97
C ALA A 146 -8.53 -3.87 0.25
N ASN A 147 -9.42 -4.56 0.98
CA ASN A 147 -10.33 -5.55 0.40
C ASN A 147 -11.25 -4.93 -0.67
N THR A 148 -11.63 -3.67 -0.53
CA THR A 148 -12.45 -2.94 -1.51
C THR A 148 -11.76 -2.78 -2.87
N LEU A 149 -10.43 -2.70 -2.91
CA LEU A 149 -9.67 -2.71 -4.17
C LEU A 149 -9.72 -4.09 -4.82
N ALA A 150 -9.60 -5.17 -4.03
CA ALA A 150 -9.74 -6.54 -4.51
C ALA A 150 -11.14 -6.78 -5.13
N GLU A 151 -12.19 -6.31 -4.46
CA GLU A 151 -13.57 -6.39 -4.95
C GLU A 151 -13.75 -5.66 -6.28
N GLU A 152 -13.15 -4.48 -6.44
CA GLU A 152 -13.23 -3.72 -7.68
C GLU A 152 -12.47 -4.42 -8.84
N ILE A 153 -11.35 -5.09 -8.55
CA ILE A 153 -10.63 -5.90 -9.54
C ILE A 153 -11.49 -7.09 -9.99
N ILE A 154 -12.12 -7.80 -9.06
CA ILE A 154 -13.03 -8.92 -9.37
C ILE A 154 -14.20 -8.43 -10.24
N LYS A 155 -14.79 -7.31 -9.89
CA LYS A 155 -15.88 -6.70 -10.66
C LYS A 155 -15.48 -6.34 -12.10
N ARG A 156 -14.24 -5.88 -12.33
CA ARG A 156 -13.69 -5.61 -13.66
C ARG A 156 -13.31 -6.89 -14.42
N GLY A 157 -13.07 -7.98 -13.70
CA GLY A 157 -12.69 -9.28 -14.25
C GLY A 157 -11.46 -9.19 -15.16
N ASN A 158 -11.48 -9.85 -16.31
CA ASN A 158 -10.38 -9.86 -17.27
C ASN A 158 -10.00 -8.47 -17.83
N ASN A 159 -10.86 -7.46 -17.66
CA ASN A 159 -10.58 -6.09 -18.09
C ASN A 159 -9.70 -5.33 -17.11
N SER A 160 -9.39 -5.87 -15.93
CA SER A 160 -8.41 -5.26 -15.03
C SER A 160 -7.00 -5.47 -15.57
N PRO A 161 -6.24 -4.39 -15.84
CA PRO A 161 -4.85 -4.51 -16.26
C PRO A 161 -3.89 -4.80 -15.08
N VAL A 162 -4.40 -4.70 -13.84
CA VAL A 162 -3.63 -4.70 -12.60
C VAL A 162 -3.62 -6.07 -11.95
N THR A 163 -2.45 -6.51 -11.50
CA THR A 163 -2.30 -7.58 -10.50
C THR A 163 -2.18 -6.94 -9.12
N LEU A 164 -3.02 -7.36 -8.20
CA LEU A 164 -2.99 -6.91 -6.80
C LEU A 164 -2.24 -7.92 -5.95
N TYR A 165 -1.21 -7.47 -5.26
CA TYR A 165 -0.64 -8.16 -4.11
C TYR A 165 -1.37 -7.65 -2.86
N LEU A 166 -2.32 -8.46 -2.39
CA LEU A 166 -3.16 -8.12 -1.24
C LEU A 166 -2.42 -8.47 0.05
N ILE A 167 -1.98 -7.46 0.77
CA ILE A 167 -1.30 -7.62 2.06
C ILE A 167 -2.31 -8.11 3.09
N THR A 168 -1.99 -9.20 3.78
CA THR A 168 -2.86 -9.77 4.81
C THR A 168 -2.87 -8.88 6.05
N GLN A 169 -4.06 -8.45 6.41
CA GLN A 169 -4.33 -7.64 7.60
C GLN A 169 -5.54 -8.22 8.35
N PRO A 170 -5.74 -7.94 9.64
CA PRO A 170 -6.90 -8.44 10.38
C PRO A 170 -8.24 -8.13 9.70
N TRP A 171 -8.38 -6.94 9.10
CA TRP A 171 -9.61 -6.49 8.43
C TRP A 171 -9.89 -7.16 7.09
N ASN A 172 -8.93 -7.86 6.49
CA ASN A 172 -9.12 -8.53 5.20
C ASN A 172 -8.86 -10.04 5.23
N SER A 173 -8.35 -10.60 6.33
CA SER A 173 -7.86 -11.98 6.43
C SER A 173 -8.95 -13.04 6.18
N HIS A 174 -10.20 -12.73 6.45
CA HIS A 174 -11.34 -13.65 6.27
C HIS A 174 -11.94 -13.61 4.86
N HIS A 175 -11.56 -12.66 4.01
CA HIS A 175 -12.00 -12.58 2.62
C HIS A 175 -11.17 -13.49 1.72
N LYS A 176 -11.84 -14.20 0.79
CA LYS A 176 -11.20 -15.10 -0.17
C LYS A 176 -11.37 -14.56 -1.58
N TYR A 177 -10.29 -14.03 -2.15
CA TYR A 177 -10.29 -13.35 -3.45
C TYR A 177 -9.44 -14.06 -4.53
N GLU A 178 -8.75 -15.17 -4.21
CA GLU A 178 -7.68 -15.76 -5.02
C GLU A 178 -8.14 -16.45 -6.33
N ARG A 179 -9.40 -16.27 -6.75
CA ARG A 179 -10.00 -17.07 -7.84
C ARG A 179 -9.50 -16.74 -9.25
N ASP A 180 -8.97 -15.53 -9.47
CA ASP A 180 -8.80 -15.01 -10.84
C ASP A 180 -7.32 -14.79 -11.26
N GLY A 181 -6.35 -15.22 -10.46
CA GLY A 181 -4.92 -14.99 -10.75
C GLY A 181 -4.51 -13.51 -10.81
N LYS A 182 -5.46 -12.60 -10.59
CA LYS A 182 -5.25 -11.16 -10.52
C LYS A 182 -5.04 -10.65 -9.09
N ILE A 183 -5.38 -11.48 -8.10
CA ILE A 183 -5.20 -11.16 -6.70
C ILE A 183 -4.33 -12.25 -6.08
N ILE A 184 -3.17 -11.84 -5.61
CA ILE A 184 -2.18 -12.68 -4.95
C ILE A 184 -2.15 -12.22 -3.50
N ARG A 185 -2.56 -13.10 -2.60
CA ARG A 185 -2.50 -12.80 -1.16
C ARG A 185 -1.11 -13.08 -0.64
N VAL A 186 -0.56 -12.13 0.11
CA VAL A 186 0.74 -12.24 0.75
C VAL A 186 0.65 -11.88 2.23
N ASN A 187 1.57 -12.38 3.04
CA ASN A 187 1.54 -12.13 4.48
C ASN A 187 1.88 -10.68 4.83
N ASP A 188 2.86 -10.12 4.13
CA ASP A 188 3.38 -8.77 4.32
C ASP A 188 3.96 -8.24 3.01
N LEU A 189 4.32 -6.95 3.00
CA LEU A 189 4.86 -6.30 1.82
C LEU A 189 6.20 -6.90 1.39
N ASN A 190 7.07 -7.28 2.34
CA ASN A 190 8.38 -7.84 2.02
C ASN A 190 8.24 -9.17 1.27
N SER A 191 7.42 -10.10 1.77
CA SER A 191 7.15 -11.39 1.12
C SER A 191 6.50 -11.22 -0.27
N GLY A 192 5.65 -10.21 -0.43
CA GLY A 192 5.04 -9.89 -1.72
C GLY A 192 6.04 -9.37 -2.75
N ILE A 193 6.95 -8.50 -2.35
CA ILE A 193 8.03 -8.00 -3.22
C ILE A 193 8.96 -9.14 -3.62
N GLU A 194 9.37 -9.98 -2.67
CA GLU A 194 10.20 -11.15 -2.97
C GLU A 194 9.53 -12.12 -3.97
N GLU A 195 8.22 -12.35 -3.82
CA GLU A 195 7.47 -13.21 -4.74
C GLU A 195 7.42 -12.62 -6.15
N LEU A 196 7.18 -11.31 -6.28
CA LEU A 196 7.20 -10.61 -7.57
C LEU A 196 8.55 -10.77 -8.26
N LEU A 197 9.64 -10.40 -7.59
CA LEU A 197 10.99 -10.43 -8.16
C LEU A 197 11.42 -11.85 -8.58
N LYS A 198 11.18 -12.87 -7.73
CA LYS A 198 11.44 -14.27 -8.06
C LYS A 198 10.61 -14.76 -9.27
N GLY A 199 9.37 -14.28 -9.41
CA GLY A 199 8.50 -14.60 -10.55
C GLY A 199 9.04 -14.06 -11.87
N GLU A 200 9.67 -12.89 -11.86
CA GLU A 200 10.26 -12.25 -13.04
C GLU A 200 11.58 -12.92 -13.47
N GLU A 201 12.46 -13.24 -12.52
CA GLU A 201 13.70 -13.97 -12.80
C GLU A 201 13.44 -15.28 -13.56
N ARG A 202 12.38 -16.02 -13.18
CA ARG A 202 11.98 -17.25 -13.87
C ARG A 202 11.51 -17.01 -15.30
N ARG A 203 10.90 -15.86 -15.60
CA ARG A 203 10.43 -15.50 -16.95
C ARG A 203 11.56 -15.12 -17.89
N VAL A 204 12.66 -14.57 -17.37
CA VAL A 204 13.85 -14.16 -18.16
C VAL A 204 14.75 -15.36 -18.48
N SER A 205 14.62 -16.47 -17.75
CA SER A 205 15.46 -17.66 -17.87
C SER A 205 14.96 -18.65 -18.94
N TYR A 206 13.90 -18.36 -19.67
CA TYR A 206 13.32 -19.13 -20.76
C TYR A 206 13.36 -18.33 -22.07
#